data_d5c148b9a2b6e618fe3fbaf61a9eed3c
#
_entry.id   d5c148b9a2b6e618fe3fbaf61a9eed3c
#
_cell.length_a   1.000
_cell.length_b   1.000
_cell.length_c   1.000
_cell.angle_alpha   90.00
_cell.angle_beta   90.00
_cell.angle_gamma   90.00
#
_symmetry.space_group_name_H-M   'P 1'
#
loop_
_entity.id
_entity.type
_entity.pdbx_description
1 polymer ?
#
loop_
_entity_poly.entity_id
_entity_poly.type
_entity_poly.pdbx_seq_one_letter_code
_entity_poly.pdbx_strand_id
1 'polypeptide(L)'
;ASDLIVFDEAGKTLEGEGVVELSAQCIHGPIHRLTGARVVLHTHQTWALALNMLEDNRLVPASQSAAFFHGRIAYDDHYAGTADEPAEGRRLAGLVGDRHTVFMKNHGVLVVGETVAQAYQRLYMLERVCRAQVLAMATGRPLAALADEIVAQVQAPAPQDRHSRRERERLFFEAMMRVLDRELPGYAD
;
A
#
# COMPACT_ATOMS: atom_id res chain seq x y z
N ALA A 1 -6.09 -1.17 -20.56
CA ALA A 1 -6.17 -2.55 -20.04
C ALA A 1 -5.39 -3.54 -20.90
N SER A 2 -4.98 -3.12 -22.09
CA SER A 2 -4.16 -3.94 -23.04
C SER A 2 -2.81 -4.40 -22.46
N ASP A 3 -2.27 -3.69 -21.49
CA ASP A 3 -0.96 -3.95 -20.88
C ASP A 3 -0.99 -4.93 -19.70
N LEU A 4 -2.18 -5.44 -19.35
CA LEU A 4 -2.31 -6.45 -18.32
C LEU A 4 -1.96 -7.83 -18.88
N ILE A 5 -1.17 -8.58 -18.10
CA ILE A 5 -0.79 -9.95 -18.43
C ILE A 5 -1.27 -10.90 -17.33
N VAL A 6 -1.66 -12.11 -17.74
CA VAL A 6 -1.92 -13.23 -16.81
C VAL A 6 -0.74 -14.18 -16.88
N PHE A 7 -0.22 -14.57 -15.75
CA PHE A 7 0.90 -15.51 -15.66
C PHE A 7 0.69 -16.55 -14.56
N ASP A 8 1.34 -17.70 -14.70
CA ASP A 8 1.32 -18.77 -13.71
C ASP A 8 2.38 -18.56 -12.61
N GLU A 9 2.39 -19.46 -11.64
CA GLU A 9 3.35 -19.42 -10.53
C GLU A 9 4.82 -19.55 -10.94
N ALA A 10 5.09 -20.09 -12.14
CA ALA A 10 6.43 -20.19 -12.72
C ALA A 10 6.85 -18.93 -13.48
N GLY A 11 5.96 -17.91 -13.57
CA GLY A 11 6.20 -16.68 -14.32
C GLY A 11 5.95 -16.80 -15.82
N LYS A 12 5.35 -17.92 -16.29
CA LYS A 12 4.99 -18.09 -17.69
C LYS A 12 3.72 -17.30 -18.00
N THR A 13 3.79 -16.41 -18.97
CA THR A 13 2.61 -15.67 -19.47
C THR A 13 1.59 -16.63 -20.07
N LEU A 14 0.35 -16.55 -19.60
CA LEU A 14 -0.81 -17.33 -20.04
C LEU A 14 -1.70 -16.52 -20.97
N GLU A 15 -1.89 -15.21 -20.67
CA GLU A 15 -2.69 -14.28 -21.46
C GLU A 15 -2.01 -12.90 -21.51
N GLY A 16 -2.22 -12.15 -22.59
CA GLY A 16 -1.61 -10.85 -22.84
C GLY A 16 -0.26 -10.94 -23.54
N GLU A 17 0.29 -9.79 -23.91
CA GLU A 17 1.61 -9.68 -24.56
C GLU A 17 2.63 -9.11 -23.57
N GLY A 18 3.71 -9.82 -23.31
CA GLY A 18 4.77 -9.34 -22.43
C GLY A 18 5.41 -10.43 -21.59
N VAL A 19 6.38 -10.00 -20.80
CA VAL A 19 7.14 -10.86 -19.88
C VAL A 19 7.00 -10.27 -18.46
N VAL A 20 6.74 -11.14 -17.49
CA VAL A 20 6.70 -10.73 -16.09
C VAL A 20 8.10 -10.37 -15.63
N GLU A 21 8.26 -9.20 -15.03
CA GLU A 21 9.51 -8.82 -14.41
C GLU A 21 9.85 -9.77 -13.25
N LEU A 22 11.10 -10.19 -13.15
CA LEU A 22 11.55 -11.16 -12.15
C LEU A 22 11.28 -10.69 -10.72
N SER A 23 11.53 -9.42 -10.42
CA SER A 23 11.28 -8.85 -9.09
C SER A 23 9.78 -8.88 -8.72
N ALA A 24 8.91 -8.58 -9.68
CA ALA A 24 7.46 -8.68 -9.49
C ALA A 24 7.03 -10.13 -9.19
N GLN A 25 7.56 -11.10 -9.94
CA GLN A 25 7.31 -12.52 -9.70
C GLN A 25 7.81 -12.97 -8.32
N CYS A 26 9.04 -12.57 -7.96
CA CYS A 26 9.68 -12.95 -6.71
C CYS A 26 8.99 -12.35 -5.49
N ILE A 27 8.42 -11.15 -5.58
CA ILE A 27 7.70 -10.49 -4.48
C ILE A 27 6.23 -10.92 -4.42
N HIS A 28 5.48 -10.70 -5.51
CA HIS A 28 4.02 -10.85 -5.48
C HIS A 28 3.58 -12.31 -5.32
N GLY A 29 4.20 -13.25 -6.04
CA GLY A 29 3.83 -14.65 -5.98
C GLY A 29 3.84 -15.25 -4.55
N PRO A 30 4.96 -15.17 -3.81
CA PRO A 30 5.02 -15.63 -2.42
C PRO A 30 4.03 -14.90 -1.50
N ILE A 31 3.82 -13.60 -1.66
CA ILE A 31 2.88 -12.84 -0.83
C ILE A 31 1.45 -13.35 -1.06
N HIS A 32 1.00 -13.48 -2.30
CA HIS A 32 -0.32 -14.04 -2.60
C HIS A 32 -0.51 -15.43 -1.96
N ARG A 33 0.46 -16.32 -2.11
CA ARG A 33 0.37 -17.70 -1.59
C ARG A 33 0.36 -17.77 -0.06
N LEU A 34 1.23 -17.02 0.58
CA LEU A 34 1.47 -17.16 2.03
C LEU A 34 0.51 -16.32 2.88
N THR A 35 0.03 -15.20 2.35
CA THR A 35 -0.91 -14.33 3.08
C THR A 35 -2.37 -14.56 2.68
N GLY A 36 -2.61 -15.20 1.53
CA GLY A 36 -3.95 -15.32 0.95
C GLY A 36 -4.51 -14.01 0.39
N ALA A 37 -3.71 -12.94 0.36
CA ALA A 37 -4.14 -11.66 -0.18
C ALA A 37 -4.51 -11.78 -1.66
N ARG A 38 -5.70 -11.28 -2.02
CA ARG A 38 -6.18 -11.32 -3.40
C ARG A 38 -5.58 -10.24 -4.28
N VAL A 39 -5.17 -9.13 -3.67
CA VAL A 39 -4.55 -7.99 -4.34
C VAL A 39 -3.29 -7.59 -3.59
N VAL A 40 -2.21 -7.42 -4.33
CA VAL A 40 -0.93 -6.91 -3.85
C VAL A 40 -0.53 -5.76 -4.76
N LEU A 41 -0.34 -4.57 -4.20
CA LEU A 41 0.18 -3.41 -4.91
C LEU A 41 1.53 -3.03 -4.31
N HIS A 42 2.54 -2.88 -5.17
CA HIS A 42 3.85 -2.37 -4.80
C HIS A 42 4.16 -1.12 -5.62
N THR A 43 4.63 -0.07 -4.96
CA THR A 43 4.93 1.20 -5.62
C THR A 43 6.06 1.95 -4.92
N HIS A 44 6.72 2.83 -5.69
CA HIS A 44 7.72 3.79 -5.21
C HIS A 44 7.10 5.20 -5.14
N GLN A 45 5.98 5.33 -4.43
CA GLN A 45 5.28 6.62 -4.28
C GLN A 45 6.18 7.66 -3.62
N THR A 46 6.16 8.88 -4.14
CA THR A 46 7.12 9.93 -3.79
C THR A 46 7.19 10.24 -2.30
N TRP A 47 6.05 10.43 -1.64
CA TRP A 47 6.03 10.84 -0.24
C TRP A 47 6.23 9.67 0.73
N ALA A 48 5.68 8.51 0.38
CA ALA A 48 5.93 7.29 1.14
C ALA A 48 7.41 6.90 1.04
N LEU A 49 8.02 7.02 -0.16
CA LEU A 49 9.45 6.78 -0.34
C LEU A 49 10.28 7.82 0.42
N ALA A 50 9.94 9.11 0.35
CA ALA A 50 10.65 10.16 1.08
C ALA A 50 10.68 9.89 2.59
N LEU A 51 9.54 9.47 3.18
CA LEU A 51 9.49 9.04 4.57
C LEU A 51 10.35 7.78 4.80
N ASN A 52 10.29 6.82 3.88
CA ASN A 52 10.95 5.52 3.98
C ASN A 52 12.49 5.59 3.82
N MET A 53 13.01 6.71 3.31
CA MET A 53 14.44 7.00 3.22
C MET A 53 15.04 7.53 4.53
N LEU A 54 14.21 7.91 5.50
CA LEU A 54 14.68 8.44 6.79
C LEU A 54 15.19 7.31 7.69
N GLU A 55 16.09 7.64 8.60
CA GLU A 55 16.58 6.70 9.61
C GLU A 55 15.42 6.18 10.47
N ASP A 56 14.59 7.07 11.01
CA ASP A 56 13.29 6.75 11.56
C ASP A 56 12.20 7.02 10.51
N ASN A 57 11.73 5.95 9.87
CA ASN A 57 10.74 5.99 8.81
C ASN A 57 9.29 5.72 9.31
N ARG A 58 9.06 5.81 10.62
CA ARG A 58 7.76 5.46 11.22
C ARG A 58 6.69 6.52 10.89
N LEU A 59 5.55 6.04 10.46
CA LEU A 59 4.37 6.88 10.31
C LEU A 59 3.77 7.13 11.71
N VAL A 60 3.84 8.39 12.15
CA VAL A 60 3.32 8.82 13.45
C VAL A 60 1.82 9.08 13.33
N PRO A 61 0.98 8.61 14.27
CA PRO A 61 -0.46 8.89 14.28
C PRO A 61 -0.73 10.34 14.73
N ALA A 62 -0.17 11.31 14.00
CA ALA A 62 -0.31 12.76 14.29
C ALA A 62 -1.51 13.40 13.55
N SER A 63 -2.33 12.60 12.88
CA SER A 63 -3.57 13.05 12.24
C SER A 63 -4.61 11.94 12.27
N GLN A 64 -5.89 12.31 12.13
CA GLN A 64 -6.98 11.33 12.02
C GLN A 64 -6.73 10.30 10.91
N SER A 65 -6.27 10.75 9.74
CA SER A 65 -5.99 9.84 8.62
C SER A 65 -4.80 8.93 8.90
N ALA A 66 -3.74 9.41 9.56
CA ALA A 66 -2.59 8.60 9.95
C ALA A 66 -2.96 7.56 11.02
N ALA A 67 -3.89 7.89 11.93
CA ALA A 67 -4.37 6.97 12.96
C ALA A 67 -4.97 5.68 12.38
N PHE A 68 -5.57 5.70 11.17
CA PHE A 68 -6.05 4.48 10.50
C PHE A 68 -4.95 3.49 10.15
N PHE A 69 -3.71 3.94 10.02
CA PHE A 69 -2.55 3.09 9.72
C PHE A 69 -1.82 2.60 10.98
N HIS A 70 -2.10 3.18 12.14
CA HIS A 70 -1.42 2.81 13.38
C HIS A 70 -1.62 1.31 13.70
N GLY A 71 -0.52 0.62 13.98
CA GLY A 71 -0.52 -0.83 14.22
C GLY A 71 -0.76 -1.72 12.97
N ARG A 72 -0.96 -1.12 11.79
CA ARG A 72 -1.29 -1.84 10.55
C ARG A 72 -0.19 -1.79 9.49
N ILE A 73 0.95 -1.18 9.82
CA ILE A 73 2.15 -1.12 9.00
C ILE A 73 3.19 -2.07 9.59
N ALA A 74 3.75 -2.94 8.76
CA ALA A 74 5.00 -3.61 9.03
C ALA A 74 6.14 -2.77 8.47
N TYR A 75 7.23 -2.72 9.18
CA TYR A 75 8.42 -1.99 8.76
C TYR A 75 9.54 -3.00 8.49
N ASP A 76 9.98 -3.03 7.26
CA ASP A 76 11.16 -3.75 6.85
C ASP A 76 12.34 -2.79 6.93
N ASP A 77 13.12 -2.91 7.99
CA ASP A 77 14.28 -2.05 8.22
C ASP A 77 15.55 -2.58 7.50
N HIS A 78 15.42 -3.68 6.76
CA HIS A 78 16.51 -4.32 6.06
C HIS A 78 16.35 -4.20 4.54
N TYR A 79 17.21 -3.42 3.89
CA TYR A 79 17.30 -3.38 2.44
C TYR A 79 18.39 -4.33 1.95
N ALA A 80 17.97 -5.42 1.28
CA ALA A 80 18.87 -6.46 0.78
C ALA A 80 19.26 -6.29 -0.71
N GLY A 81 18.93 -5.16 -1.33
CA GLY A 81 19.13 -4.94 -2.77
C GLY A 81 17.88 -5.29 -3.61
N THR A 82 18.11 -5.65 -4.88
CA THR A 82 17.02 -6.05 -5.79
C THR A 82 16.42 -7.38 -5.36
N ALA A 83 15.10 -7.49 -5.44
CA ALA A 83 14.36 -8.69 -5.03
C ALA A 83 14.34 -9.74 -6.16
N ASP A 84 15.49 -10.31 -6.46
CA ASP A 84 15.68 -11.26 -7.58
C ASP A 84 15.47 -12.72 -7.18
N GLU A 85 15.19 -12.98 -5.89
CA GLU A 85 15.00 -14.32 -5.38
C GLU A 85 13.66 -14.50 -4.65
N PRO A 86 12.96 -15.64 -4.82
CA PRO A 86 11.71 -15.93 -4.13
C PRO A 86 11.82 -15.95 -2.59
N ALA A 87 13.04 -16.06 -2.04
CA ALA A 87 13.30 -16.00 -0.61
C ALA A 87 12.91 -14.64 -0.03
N GLU A 88 13.16 -13.55 -0.77
CA GLU A 88 12.77 -12.19 -0.37
C GLU A 88 11.25 -12.04 -0.29
N GLY A 89 10.51 -12.53 -1.27
CA GLY A 89 9.04 -12.52 -1.21
C GLY A 89 8.48 -13.31 -0.04
N ARG A 90 9.10 -14.45 0.33
CA ARG A 90 8.69 -15.21 1.53
C ARG A 90 8.97 -14.42 2.80
N ARG A 91 10.08 -13.72 2.87
CA ARG A 91 10.44 -12.85 3.99
C ARG A 91 9.45 -11.70 4.15
N LEU A 92 9.13 -11.03 3.06
CA LEU A 92 8.14 -9.95 3.02
C LEU A 92 6.73 -10.45 3.38
N ALA A 93 6.33 -11.63 2.89
CA ALA A 93 5.06 -12.25 3.26
C ALA A 93 4.96 -12.50 4.78
N GLY A 94 6.05 -12.91 5.41
CA GLY A 94 6.14 -13.05 6.88
C GLY A 94 5.98 -11.71 7.61
N LEU A 95 6.50 -10.61 7.04
CA LEU A 95 6.32 -9.27 7.61
C LEU A 95 4.89 -8.76 7.48
N VAL A 96 4.18 -9.09 6.40
CA VAL A 96 2.77 -8.71 6.23
C VAL A 96 1.95 -9.21 7.42
N GLY A 97 2.02 -10.51 7.74
CA GLY A 97 1.29 -11.09 8.87
C GLY A 97 -0.19 -10.72 8.84
N ASP A 98 -0.66 -10.09 9.91
CA ASP A 98 -2.03 -9.54 10.08
C ASP A 98 -2.17 -8.08 9.61
N ARG A 99 -1.09 -7.48 9.12
CA ARG A 99 -1.05 -6.10 8.65
C ARG A 99 -1.45 -6.00 7.18
N HIS A 100 -1.68 -4.79 6.71
CA HIS A 100 -2.05 -4.59 5.32
C HIS A 100 -1.08 -3.70 4.53
N THR A 101 0.00 -3.22 5.16
CA THR A 101 0.99 -2.33 4.55
C THR A 101 2.38 -2.73 5.02
N VAL A 102 3.35 -2.70 4.12
CA VAL A 102 4.77 -2.87 4.44
C VAL A 102 5.53 -1.65 3.94
N PHE A 103 6.31 -1.04 4.81
CA PHE A 103 7.35 -0.09 4.44
C PHE A 103 8.65 -0.85 4.21
N MET A 104 9.12 -0.85 2.97
CA MET A 104 10.38 -1.47 2.56
C MET A 104 11.45 -0.37 2.53
N LYS A 105 12.26 -0.27 3.58
CA LYS A 105 13.24 0.81 3.77
C LYS A 105 14.08 1.03 2.51
N ASN A 106 14.26 2.28 2.10
CA ASN A 106 15.02 2.70 0.91
C ASN A 106 14.51 2.14 -0.43
N HIS A 107 13.33 1.51 -0.46
CA HIS A 107 12.82 0.86 -1.67
C HIS A 107 11.44 1.42 -2.06
N GLY A 108 10.44 1.17 -1.25
CA GLY A 108 9.07 1.56 -1.57
C GLY A 108 8.09 1.04 -0.53
N VAL A 109 6.84 0.93 -0.93
CA VAL A 109 5.76 0.41 -0.07
C VAL A 109 4.99 -0.69 -0.78
N LEU A 110 4.45 -1.60 0.02
CA LEU A 110 3.57 -2.66 -0.44
C LEU A 110 2.28 -2.59 0.37
N VAL A 111 1.14 -2.74 -0.30
CA VAL A 111 -0.17 -2.88 0.34
C VAL A 111 -0.88 -4.12 -0.17
N VAL A 112 -1.61 -4.79 0.72
CA VAL A 112 -2.45 -5.94 0.39
C VAL A 112 -3.92 -5.62 0.58
N GLY A 113 -4.79 -6.32 -0.12
CA GLY A 113 -6.23 -6.14 -0.03
C GLY A 113 -7.04 -7.31 -0.59
N GLU A 114 -8.34 -7.32 -0.25
CA GLU A 114 -9.31 -8.28 -0.78
C GLU A 114 -9.84 -7.88 -2.16
N THR A 115 -9.80 -6.58 -2.46
CA THR A 115 -10.25 -6.01 -3.73
C THR A 115 -9.29 -4.93 -4.20
N VAL A 116 -9.24 -4.68 -5.51
CA VAL A 116 -8.45 -3.59 -6.10
C VAL A 116 -8.85 -2.25 -5.49
N ALA A 117 -10.15 -1.99 -5.33
CA ALA A 117 -10.66 -0.76 -4.72
C ALA A 117 -10.11 -0.54 -3.31
N GLN A 118 -10.06 -1.60 -2.49
CA GLN A 118 -9.52 -1.54 -1.14
C GLN A 118 -8.01 -1.26 -1.13
N ALA A 119 -7.24 -2.04 -1.91
CA ALA A 119 -5.79 -1.88 -1.97
C ALA A 119 -5.41 -0.49 -2.52
N TYR A 120 -6.09 -0.04 -3.56
CA TYR A 120 -5.88 1.29 -4.14
C TYR A 120 -6.18 2.41 -3.14
N GLN A 121 -7.32 2.35 -2.41
CA GLN A 121 -7.64 3.35 -1.41
C GLN A 121 -6.58 3.39 -0.29
N ARG A 122 -6.10 2.23 0.18
CA ARG A 122 -5.01 2.16 1.16
C ARG A 122 -3.75 2.85 0.64
N LEU A 123 -3.35 2.52 -0.58
CA LEU A 123 -2.17 3.08 -1.22
C LEU A 123 -2.28 4.60 -1.40
N TYR A 124 -3.42 5.07 -1.90
CA TYR A 124 -3.71 6.50 -2.08
C TYR A 124 -3.67 7.26 -0.75
N MET A 125 -4.33 6.73 0.29
CA MET A 125 -4.35 7.37 1.61
C MET A 125 -2.98 7.35 2.28
N LEU A 126 -2.21 6.26 2.09
CA LEU A 126 -0.84 6.15 2.60
C LEU A 126 0.04 7.29 2.06
N GLU A 127 0.02 7.51 0.74
CA GLU A 127 0.78 8.60 0.11
C GLU A 127 0.42 9.97 0.69
N ARG A 128 -0.87 10.22 0.90
CA ARG A 128 -1.35 11.49 1.46
C ARG A 128 -0.90 11.71 2.90
N VAL A 129 -0.96 10.70 3.75
CA VAL A 129 -0.53 10.83 5.15
C VAL A 129 0.99 10.94 5.26
N CYS A 130 1.76 10.24 4.41
CA CYS A 130 3.20 10.39 4.32
C CYS A 130 3.57 11.81 3.88
N ARG A 131 2.90 12.35 2.86
CA ARG A 131 3.08 13.74 2.44
C ARG A 131 2.86 14.71 3.60
N ALA A 132 1.76 14.56 4.33
CA ALA A 132 1.45 15.44 5.46
C ALA A 132 2.53 15.37 6.54
N GLN A 133 3.00 14.16 6.87
CA GLN A 133 4.07 13.98 7.86
C GLN A 133 5.38 14.59 7.41
N VAL A 134 5.84 14.31 6.17
CA VAL A 134 7.10 14.86 5.65
C VAL A 134 7.08 16.39 5.63
N LEU A 135 5.96 16.99 5.20
CA LEU A 135 5.80 18.45 5.21
C LEU A 135 5.78 19.03 6.63
N ALA A 136 5.15 18.36 7.59
CA ALA A 136 5.18 18.78 8.98
C ALA A 136 6.60 18.67 9.57
N MET A 137 7.33 17.59 9.30
CA MET A 137 8.72 17.40 9.73
C MET A 137 9.66 18.44 9.13
N ALA A 138 9.42 18.90 7.90
CA ALA A 138 10.22 19.94 7.24
C ALA A 138 10.19 21.30 7.97
N THR A 139 9.23 21.51 8.90
CA THR A 139 9.19 22.70 9.74
C THR A 139 10.24 22.70 10.86
N GLY A 140 10.89 21.58 11.11
CA GLY A 140 11.82 21.37 12.23
C GLY A 140 11.14 21.29 13.60
N ARG A 141 9.81 21.30 13.67
CA ARG A 141 9.05 21.17 14.91
C ARG A 141 8.69 19.70 15.18
N PRO A 142 8.58 19.28 16.44
CA PRO A 142 8.16 17.93 16.77
C PRO A 142 6.71 17.69 16.35
N LEU A 143 6.41 16.44 15.93
CA LEU A 143 5.05 16.02 15.65
C LEU A 143 4.27 15.82 16.94
N ALA A 144 3.01 16.25 16.96
CA ALA A 144 2.07 16.02 18.08
C ALA A 144 1.30 14.72 17.79
N ALA A 145 1.76 13.60 18.34
CA ALA A 145 1.05 12.34 18.25
C ALA A 145 -0.29 12.38 19.01
N LEU A 146 -1.30 11.71 18.47
CA LEU A 146 -2.57 11.47 19.16
C LEU A 146 -2.35 10.46 20.30
N ALA A 147 -3.11 10.62 21.38
CA ALA A 147 -3.14 9.63 22.46
C ALA A 147 -3.74 8.30 21.95
N ASP A 148 -3.30 7.18 22.53
CA ASP A 148 -3.72 5.84 22.12
C ASP A 148 -5.23 5.63 22.17
N GLU A 149 -5.91 6.22 23.14
CA GLU A 149 -7.37 6.17 23.29
C GLU A 149 -8.07 6.85 22.11
N ILE A 150 -7.52 7.96 21.60
CA ILE A 150 -8.04 8.65 20.43
C ILE A 150 -7.78 7.85 19.15
N VAL A 151 -6.60 7.25 19.04
CA VAL A 151 -6.29 6.34 17.92
C VAL A 151 -7.27 5.16 17.88
N ALA A 152 -7.52 4.53 19.03
CA ALA A 152 -8.48 3.42 19.14
C ALA A 152 -9.91 3.87 18.77
N GLN A 153 -10.33 5.06 19.21
CA GLN A 153 -11.64 5.63 18.86
C GLN A 153 -11.76 5.88 17.35
N VAL A 154 -10.72 6.41 16.70
CA VAL A 154 -10.70 6.65 15.25
C VAL A 154 -10.77 5.34 14.48
N GLN A 155 -10.15 4.28 14.98
CA GLN A 155 -10.14 2.96 14.33
C GLN A 155 -11.42 2.15 14.56
N ALA A 156 -12.22 2.52 15.56
CA ALA A 156 -13.46 1.83 15.87
C ALA A 156 -14.48 1.96 14.71
N PRO A 157 -15.29 0.93 14.46
CA PRO A 157 -16.39 1.04 13.51
C PRO A 157 -17.35 2.16 13.94
N ALA A 158 -17.68 3.06 13.00
CA ALA A 158 -18.64 4.13 13.30
C ALA A 158 -20.07 3.56 13.29
N PRO A 159 -20.83 3.61 14.41
CA PRO A 159 -22.15 3.01 14.52
C PRO A 159 -23.21 3.59 13.57
N GLN A 160 -22.95 4.77 13.01
CA GLN A 160 -23.88 5.53 12.19
C GLN A 160 -23.48 5.60 10.71
N ASP A 161 -22.52 4.82 10.29
CA ASP A 161 -22.08 4.80 8.89
C ASP A 161 -23.23 4.29 7.98
N ARG A 162 -23.68 5.14 7.06
CA ARG A 162 -24.69 4.81 6.04
C ARG A 162 -24.19 3.76 5.05
N HIS A 163 -22.87 3.64 4.91
CA HIS A 163 -22.22 2.72 4.00
C HIS A 163 -21.25 1.82 4.76
N SER A 164 -21.25 0.55 4.39
CA SER A 164 -20.21 -0.37 4.86
C SER A 164 -18.80 0.12 4.41
N ARG A 165 -17.77 -0.30 5.12
CA ARG A 165 -16.39 0.00 4.73
C ARG A 165 -16.13 -0.38 3.26
N ARG A 166 -16.55 -1.58 2.85
CA ARG A 166 -16.38 -2.08 1.48
C ARG A 166 -17.09 -1.21 0.45
N GLU A 167 -18.25 -0.68 0.78
CA GLU A 167 -18.97 0.22 -0.09
C GLU A 167 -18.28 1.57 -0.25
N ARG A 168 -17.74 2.13 0.82
CA ARG A 168 -16.93 3.36 0.75
C ARG A 168 -15.67 3.18 -0.11
N GLU A 169 -14.98 2.05 0.04
CA GLU A 169 -13.83 1.69 -0.79
C GLU A 169 -14.21 1.65 -2.28
N ARG A 170 -15.34 1.02 -2.62
CA ARG A 170 -15.86 0.96 -3.98
C ARG A 170 -16.22 2.34 -4.53
N LEU A 171 -16.99 3.12 -3.78
CA LEU A 171 -17.41 4.47 -4.19
C LEU A 171 -16.22 5.41 -4.41
N PHE A 172 -15.20 5.30 -3.56
CA PHE A 172 -13.96 6.04 -3.74
C PHE A 172 -13.25 5.65 -5.04
N PHE A 173 -13.09 4.37 -5.29
CA PHE A 173 -12.43 3.86 -6.50
C PHE A 173 -13.18 4.30 -7.77
N GLU A 174 -14.51 4.18 -7.78
CA GLU A 174 -15.33 4.67 -8.89
C GLU A 174 -15.22 6.19 -9.10
N ALA A 175 -15.08 6.95 -8.03
CA ALA A 175 -14.83 8.39 -8.15
C ALA A 175 -13.49 8.68 -8.82
N MET A 176 -12.43 7.91 -8.51
CA MET A 176 -11.12 8.04 -9.16
C MET A 176 -11.18 7.64 -10.64
N MET A 177 -11.92 6.58 -10.98
CA MET A 177 -12.14 6.21 -12.38
C MET A 177 -12.81 7.35 -13.16
N ARG A 178 -13.85 7.98 -12.60
CA ARG A 178 -14.48 9.17 -13.25
C ARG A 178 -13.54 10.36 -13.41
N VAL A 179 -12.54 10.51 -12.56
CA VAL A 179 -11.48 11.53 -12.74
C VAL A 179 -10.61 11.16 -13.94
N LEU A 180 -10.17 9.89 -14.02
CA LEU A 180 -9.36 9.39 -15.14
C LEU A 180 -10.11 9.50 -16.48
N ASP A 181 -11.39 9.15 -16.52
CA ASP A 181 -12.23 9.28 -17.73
C ASP A 181 -12.22 10.71 -18.32
N ARG A 182 -12.10 11.71 -17.45
CA ARG A 182 -12.07 13.13 -17.86
C ARG A 182 -10.66 13.63 -18.19
N GLU A 183 -9.67 13.23 -17.39
CA GLU A 183 -8.32 13.81 -17.43
C GLU A 183 -7.38 13.03 -18.34
N LEU A 184 -7.64 11.75 -18.52
CA LEU A 184 -6.81 10.84 -19.33
C LEU A 184 -7.70 9.86 -20.13
N PRO A 185 -8.54 10.35 -21.05
CA PRO A 185 -9.37 9.49 -21.89
C PRO A 185 -8.48 8.52 -22.67
N GLY A 186 -8.88 7.26 -22.75
CA GLY A 186 -8.09 6.19 -23.39
C GLY A 186 -7.19 5.38 -22.45
N TYR A 187 -7.15 5.68 -21.14
CA TYR A 187 -6.35 4.91 -20.18
C TYR A 187 -6.79 3.42 -20.07
N ALA A 188 -8.00 3.12 -20.50
CA ALA A 188 -8.58 1.77 -20.45
C ALA A 188 -8.49 1.00 -21.77
N ASP A 189 -7.99 1.62 -22.84
CA ASP A 189 -7.84 1.04 -24.18
C ASP A 189 -6.68 0.03 -24.24
#